data_05fc7427dc11f5e53f2b65618e698a2d
#
_entry.id   05fc7427dc11f5e53f2b65618e698a2d
#
_cell.length_a   1.000
_cell.length_b   1.000
_cell.length_c   1.000
_cell.angle_alpha   90.00
_cell.angle_beta   90.00
_cell.angle_gamma   90.00
#
_symmetry.space_group_name_H-M   'P 1'
#
loop_
_entity.id
_entity.type
_entity.pdbx_description
1 polymer ?
#
loop_
_entity_poly.entity_id
_entity_poly.type
_entity_poly.pdbx_seq_one_letter_code
_entity_poly.pdbx_strand_id
1 'polypeptide(L)'
;MNGCFSLAVTESMSPVSSPETIQLSEEEAEQLAEELKQQLRQGERLAGDTQAIERMVAGLGDRRGLLRLTFAESLGTVGGAAVPALCTAMCDHENVTVRRAAAKTLTLISDQRALPFLLKALLNDADPVVQGSAVGAMAAIGPAAVDGLLDILVDPGSTPMQTGLASWGLAFVGARAPDALRKAAQSPHAQIRTAAIAALGDQIQNLGDEDARQLLTNALQDQDQDVRAEATTLMGKLNESEWAIPLLLPNLQDEAALVRKNAALSLMKLEDPSVIGQLQQCIETESDPSVAVVLKLAVNQLSRDD
;
A
#
# COMPACT_ATOMS: atom_id res chain seq x y z
N MET A 1 37.35 -43.49 43.12
CA MET A 1 38.18 -43.86 41.98
C MET A 1 37.51 -43.33 40.74
N ASN A 2 37.97 -42.19 40.30
CA ASN A 2 38.66 -41.93 39.03
C ASN A 2 37.71 -42.14 37.83
N GLY A 3 37.54 -41.27 36.90
CA GLY A 3 38.34 -40.13 36.51
C GLY A 3 37.60 -39.29 35.47
N CYS A 4 37.93 -38.03 35.48
CA CYS A 4 37.67 -37.03 34.45
C CYS A 4 38.20 -37.46 33.08
N PHE A 5 37.41 -37.18 32.03
CA PHE A 5 37.97 -36.78 30.74
C PHE A 5 37.20 -35.57 30.21
N SER A 6 37.84 -34.45 30.36
CA SER A 6 37.55 -33.19 29.66
C SER A 6 38.22 -33.29 28.30
N LEU A 7 37.42 -33.12 27.24
CA LEU A 7 37.93 -32.77 25.92
C LEU A 7 37.20 -31.51 25.46
N ALA A 8 37.83 -30.38 25.75
CA ALA A 8 37.52 -29.11 25.17
C ALA A 8 38.03 -29.17 23.69
N VAL A 9 37.12 -29.25 22.73
CA VAL A 9 37.39 -28.91 21.33
C VAL A 9 36.96 -27.47 21.14
N THR A 10 37.90 -26.55 21.26
CA THR A 10 37.75 -25.16 20.77
C THR A 10 37.93 -25.17 19.27
N GLU A 11 36.85 -25.39 18.52
CA GLU A 11 36.85 -25.00 17.13
C GLU A 11 36.76 -23.45 17.07
N SER A 12 37.89 -22.85 16.66
CA SER A 12 37.95 -21.45 16.30
C SER A 12 37.14 -21.26 15.01
N MET A 13 35.87 -20.81 15.18
CA MET A 13 35.12 -20.26 14.06
C MET A 13 35.84 -18.98 13.61
N SER A 14 36.56 -19.06 12.50
CA SER A 14 37.04 -17.88 11.78
C SER A 14 35.81 -17.00 11.47
N PRO A 15 35.89 -15.67 11.64
CA PRO A 15 34.80 -14.80 11.26
C PRO A 15 34.58 -14.96 9.76
N VAL A 16 33.37 -15.36 9.36
CA VAL A 16 32.92 -15.30 7.98
C VAL A 16 33.08 -13.84 7.57
N SER A 17 34.02 -13.54 6.69
CA SER A 17 34.22 -12.21 6.14
C SER A 17 32.88 -11.79 5.50
N SER A 18 32.33 -10.68 5.97
CA SER A 18 31.21 -10.03 5.31
C SER A 18 31.57 -9.84 3.82
N PRO A 19 30.70 -10.16 2.87
CA PRO A 19 31.01 -9.93 1.47
C PRO A 19 31.40 -8.45 1.30
N GLU A 20 32.57 -8.20 0.70
CA GLU A 20 33.02 -6.84 0.41
C GLU A 20 31.96 -6.15 -0.44
N THR A 21 31.33 -5.12 0.10
CA THR A 21 30.32 -4.36 -0.61
C THR A 21 31.00 -3.67 -1.78
N ILE A 22 30.62 -4.00 -3.00
CA ILE A 22 31.16 -3.37 -4.22
C ILE A 22 30.82 -1.88 -4.14
N GLN A 23 31.84 -1.03 -4.32
CA GLN A 23 31.67 0.41 -4.45
C GLN A 23 32.17 0.82 -5.84
N LEU A 24 31.37 1.62 -6.54
CA LEU A 24 31.75 2.21 -7.82
C LEU A 24 32.29 3.62 -7.59
N SER A 25 33.40 3.95 -8.25
CA SER A 25 33.80 5.35 -8.39
C SER A 25 32.80 6.13 -9.26
N GLU A 26 32.84 7.46 -9.23
CA GLU A 26 31.95 8.28 -10.06
C GLU A 26 32.12 8.02 -11.56
N GLU A 27 33.37 7.78 -12.00
CA GLU A 27 33.69 7.47 -13.39
C GLU A 27 33.17 6.08 -13.79
N GLU A 28 33.39 5.07 -12.95
CA GLU A 28 32.91 3.71 -13.21
C GLU A 28 31.38 3.64 -13.24
N ALA A 29 30.69 4.37 -12.35
CA ALA A 29 29.24 4.45 -12.34
C ALA A 29 28.70 5.13 -13.61
N GLU A 30 29.35 6.19 -14.10
CA GLU A 30 28.95 6.90 -15.32
C GLU A 30 29.17 6.03 -16.56
N GLN A 31 30.34 5.38 -16.67
CA GLN A 31 30.64 4.48 -17.78
C GLN A 31 29.65 3.31 -17.82
N LEU A 32 29.44 2.64 -16.69
CA LEU A 32 28.51 1.53 -16.60
C LEU A 32 27.07 1.94 -16.94
N ALA A 33 26.63 3.11 -16.46
CA ALA A 33 25.29 3.60 -16.76
C ALA A 33 25.11 3.93 -18.26
N GLU A 34 26.13 4.47 -18.93
CA GLU A 34 26.05 4.73 -20.37
C GLU A 34 26.03 3.45 -21.19
N GLU A 35 26.86 2.44 -20.83
CA GLU A 35 26.81 1.10 -21.43
C GLU A 35 25.43 0.46 -21.30
N LEU A 36 24.86 0.45 -20.09
CA LEU A 36 23.54 -0.11 -19.81
C LEU A 36 22.45 0.61 -20.60
N LYS A 37 22.51 1.94 -20.64
CA LYS A 37 21.55 2.76 -21.38
C LYS A 37 21.61 2.50 -22.89
N GLN A 38 22.81 2.27 -23.43
CA GLN A 38 22.96 1.89 -24.82
C GLN A 38 22.35 0.52 -25.10
N GLN A 39 22.62 -0.48 -24.24
CA GLN A 39 22.05 -1.82 -24.36
C GLN A 39 20.52 -1.80 -24.26
N LEU A 40 19.95 -1.04 -23.32
CA LEU A 40 18.50 -0.87 -23.18
C LEU A 40 17.87 -0.26 -24.46
N ARG A 41 18.51 0.77 -25.05
CA ARG A 41 18.05 1.38 -26.31
C ARG A 41 18.09 0.43 -27.50
N GLN A 42 19.05 -0.47 -27.52
CA GLN A 42 19.23 -1.47 -28.57
C GLN A 42 18.34 -2.69 -28.38
N GLY A 43 17.63 -2.77 -27.22
CA GLY A 43 16.82 -3.93 -26.86
C GLY A 43 17.65 -5.19 -26.58
N GLU A 44 18.91 -5.01 -26.21
CA GLU A 44 19.81 -6.11 -25.89
C GLU A 44 19.48 -6.73 -24.53
N ARG A 45 19.77 -8.02 -24.40
CA ARG A 45 19.63 -8.71 -23.12
C ARG A 45 20.76 -8.28 -22.18
N LEU A 46 20.39 -7.69 -21.04
CA LEU A 46 21.37 -7.31 -20.03
C LEU A 46 21.95 -8.54 -19.33
N ALA A 47 23.23 -8.41 -18.90
CA ALA A 47 23.88 -9.44 -18.11
C ALA A 47 23.16 -9.63 -16.77
N GLY A 48 22.79 -10.88 -16.49
CA GLY A 48 22.08 -11.28 -15.27
C GLY A 48 22.93 -12.19 -14.36
N ASP A 49 24.25 -12.19 -14.53
CA ASP A 49 25.16 -12.86 -13.61
C ASP A 49 25.33 -12.05 -12.32
N THR A 50 25.77 -12.73 -11.26
CA THR A 50 25.89 -12.16 -9.93
C THR A 50 26.72 -10.88 -9.89
N GLN A 51 27.86 -10.86 -10.58
CA GLN A 51 28.77 -9.71 -10.56
C GLN A 51 28.17 -8.49 -11.26
N ALA A 52 27.50 -8.67 -12.40
CA ALA A 52 26.82 -7.60 -13.10
C ALA A 52 25.68 -7.01 -12.25
N ILE A 53 24.87 -7.86 -11.61
CA ILE A 53 23.80 -7.45 -10.73
C ILE A 53 24.33 -6.67 -9.53
N GLU A 54 25.37 -7.15 -8.85
CA GLU A 54 25.97 -6.47 -7.69
C GLU A 54 26.54 -5.09 -8.07
N ARG A 55 27.17 -4.94 -9.23
CA ARG A 55 27.62 -3.65 -9.74
C ARG A 55 26.45 -2.69 -9.99
N MET A 56 25.36 -3.17 -10.58
CA MET A 56 24.16 -2.35 -10.78
C MET A 56 23.50 -1.95 -9.45
N VAL A 57 23.46 -2.86 -8.47
CA VAL A 57 22.96 -2.56 -7.12
C VAL A 57 23.82 -1.50 -6.42
N ALA A 58 25.15 -1.57 -6.55
CA ALA A 58 26.06 -0.53 -6.05
C ALA A 58 25.74 0.85 -6.66
N GLY A 59 25.40 0.89 -7.95
CA GLY A 59 24.97 2.10 -8.66
C GLY A 59 23.68 2.74 -8.14
N LEU A 60 22.83 1.99 -7.41
CA LEU A 60 21.63 2.54 -6.74
C LEU A 60 21.98 3.55 -5.63
N GLY A 61 23.23 3.59 -5.18
CA GLY A 61 23.74 4.58 -4.21
C GLY A 61 24.27 5.87 -4.82
N ASP A 62 24.36 6.00 -6.14
CA ASP A 62 24.92 7.20 -6.79
C ASP A 62 24.14 8.47 -6.42
N ARG A 63 24.86 9.58 -6.26
CA ARG A 63 24.26 10.88 -5.92
C ARG A 63 23.40 11.45 -7.04
N ARG A 64 23.72 11.12 -8.29
CA ARG A 64 23.04 11.60 -9.50
C ARG A 64 21.76 10.77 -9.76
N GLY A 65 20.62 11.43 -9.67
CA GLY A 65 19.30 10.78 -9.77
C GLY A 65 19.07 10.03 -11.09
N LEU A 66 19.59 10.58 -12.22
CA LEU A 66 19.45 9.95 -13.54
C LEU A 66 20.24 8.63 -13.65
N LEU A 67 21.43 8.57 -13.03
CA LEU A 67 22.19 7.33 -13.02
C LEU A 67 21.49 6.25 -12.17
N ARG A 68 21.00 6.62 -10.98
CA ARG A 68 20.19 5.68 -10.18
C ARG A 68 18.99 5.13 -10.95
N LEU A 69 18.32 5.99 -11.74
CA LEU A 69 17.19 5.55 -12.56
C LEU A 69 17.64 4.53 -13.61
N THR A 70 18.75 4.79 -14.32
CA THR A 70 19.31 3.84 -15.30
C THR A 70 19.62 2.49 -14.65
N PHE A 71 20.24 2.47 -13.47
CA PHE A 71 20.52 1.21 -12.75
C PHE A 71 19.24 0.50 -12.32
N ALA A 72 18.24 1.23 -11.82
CA ALA A 72 16.95 0.66 -11.45
C ALA A 72 16.20 0.05 -12.65
N GLU A 73 16.16 0.76 -13.78
CA GLU A 73 15.57 0.27 -15.02
C GLU A 73 16.30 -0.98 -15.57
N SER A 74 17.64 -0.96 -15.49
CA SER A 74 18.46 -2.10 -15.91
C SER A 74 18.20 -3.33 -15.05
N LEU A 75 18.18 -3.18 -13.72
CA LEU A 75 17.84 -4.25 -12.78
C LEU A 75 16.39 -4.74 -12.99
N GLY A 76 15.46 -3.83 -13.27
CA GLY A 76 14.08 -4.15 -13.64
C GLY A 76 14.03 -5.01 -14.90
N THR A 77 14.87 -4.71 -15.92
CA THR A 77 14.99 -5.48 -17.17
C THR A 77 15.65 -6.85 -16.96
N VAL A 78 16.66 -6.95 -16.08
CA VAL A 78 17.23 -8.24 -15.64
C VAL A 78 16.16 -9.11 -14.97
N GLY A 79 15.24 -8.49 -14.24
CA GLY A 79 14.06 -9.14 -13.71
C GLY A 79 14.37 -10.08 -12.54
N GLY A 80 13.76 -11.25 -12.56
CA GLY A 80 13.80 -12.21 -11.44
C GLY A 80 15.18 -12.63 -10.94
N ALA A 81 16.24 -12.53 -11.76
CA ALA A 81 17.60 -12.80 -11.33
C ALA A 81 18.15 -11.75 -10.36
N ALA A 82 17.67 -10.50 -10.45
CA ALA A 82 18.09 -9.41 -9.57
C ALA A 82 17.37 -9.42 -8.20
N VAL A 83 16.26 -10.16 -8.05
CA VAL A 83 15.44 -10.15 -6.82
C VAL A 83 16.22 -10.46 -5.55
N PRO A 84 17.07 -11.50 -5.47
CA PRO A 84 17.82 -11.79 -4.24
C PRO A 84 18.73 -10.64 -3.81
N ALA A 85 19.49 -10.06 -4.73
CA ALA A 85 20.40 -8.96 -4.45
C ALA A 85 19.65 -7.68 -4.04
N LEU A 86 18.55 -7.38 -4.71
CA LEU A 86 17.68 -6.25 -4.35
C LEU A 86 17.04 -6.42 -2.98
N CYS A 87 16.57 -7.62 -2.62
CA CYS A 87 16.02 -7.91 -1.31
C CYS A 87 17.07 -7.72 -0.20
N THR A 88 18.29 -8.21 -0.40
CA THR A 88 19.41 -7.99 0.53
C THR A 88 19.73 -6.49 0.64
N ALA A 89 19.86 -5.80 -0.49
CA ALA A 89 20.14 -4.37 -0.50
C ALA A 89 19.03 -3.55 0.20
N MET A 90 17.76 -3.89 -0.01
CA MET A 90 16.63 -3.22 0.65
C MET A 90 16.62 -3.42 2.16
N CYS A 91 16.92 -4.63 2.64
CA CYS A 91 16.79 -4.95 4.06
C CYS A 91 18.02 -4.58 4.89
N ASP A 92 19.22 -4.68 4.31
CA ASP A 92 20.45 -4.75 5.10
C ASP A 92 21.50 -3.69 4.72
N HIS A 93 21.28 -2.91 3.63
CA HIS A 93 22.27 -1.91 3.19
C HIS A 93 22.27 -0.68 4.11
N GLU A 94 23.44 -0.21 4.53
CA GLU A 94 23.60 0.94 5.44
C GLU A 94 23.05 2.26 4.84
N ASN A 95 23.30 2.47 3.53
CA ASN A 95 22.85 3.69 2.84
C ASN A 95 21.35 3.60 2.53
N VAL A 96 20.57 4.48 3.17
CA VAL A 96 19.12 4.59 2.98
C VAL A 96 18.72 4.84 1.51
N THR A 97 19.57 5.53 0.73
CA THR A 97 19.31 5.79 -0.70
C THR A 97 19.26 4.47 -1.48
N VAL A 98 20.16 3.53 -1.17
CA VAL A 98 20.17 2.19 -1.78
C VAL A 98 18.94 1.42 -1.36
N ARG A 99 18.59 1.42 -0.05
CA ARG A 99 17.37 0.72 0.43
C ARG A 99 16.11 1.22 -0.27
N ARG A 100 15.94 2.56 -0.37
CA ARG A 100 14.82 3.20 -1.08
C ARG A 100 14.77 2.82 -2.57
N ALA A 101 15.93 2.85 -3.23
CA ALA A 101 16.03 2.53 -4.65
C ALA A 101 15.77 1.06 -4.91
N ALA A 102 16.30 0.15 -4.08
CA ALA A 102 16.06 -1.28 -4.17
C ALA A 102 14.57 -1.64 -4.02
N ALA A 103 13.89 -1.05 -3.01
CA ALA A 103 12.45 -1.23 -2.82
C ALA A 103 11.64 -0.78 -4.05
N LYS A 104 11.97 0.39 -4.61
CA LYS A 104 11.32 0.89 -5.84
C LYS A 104 11.61 0.02 -7.06
N THR A 105 12.82 -0.52 -7.17
CA THR A 105 13.18 -1.42 -8.29
C THR A 105 12.41 -2.74 -8.20
N LEU A 106 12.18 -3.27 -7.00
CA LEU A 106 11.34 -4.46 -6.80
C LEU A 106 9.89 -4.24 -7.27
N THR A 107 9.38 -2.99 -7.27
CA THR A 107 8.08 -2.66 -7.86
C THR A 107 8.05 -2.91 -9.38
N LEU A 108 9.15 -2.63 -10.08
CA LEU A 108 9.25 -2.86 -11.53
C LEU A 108 9.26 -4.34 -11.89
N ILE A 109 9.87 -5.17 -11.01
CA ILE A 109 10.01 -6.61 -11.22
C ILE A 109 8.72 -7.36 -10.84
N SER A 110 8.05 -6.94 -9.77
CA SER A 110 6.79 -7.52 -9.26
C SER A 110 6.85 -9.04 -9.00
N ASP A 111 7.98 -9.53 -8.50
CA ASP A 111 8.20 -10.96 -8.24
C ASP A 111 7.79 -11.32 -6.80
N GLN A 112 6.87 -12.29 -6.66
CA GLN A 112 6.35 -12.71 -5.36
C GLN A 112 7.43 -13.26 -4.40
N ARG A 113 8.59 -13.69 -4.88
CA ARG A 113 9.72 -14.11 -4.03
C ARG A 113 10.23 -12.99 -3.13
N ALA A 114 9.97 -11.74 -3.48
CA ALA A 114 10.33 -10.57 -2.66
C ALA A 114 9.40 -10.38 -1.44
N LEU A 115 8.19 -10.97 -1.41
CA LEU A 115 7.18 -10.70 -0.37
C LEU A 115 7.70 -10.82 1.07
N PRO A 116 8.42 -11.87 1.49
CA PRO A 116 8.91 -11.96 2.87
C PRO A 116 9.86 -10.82 3.25
N PHE A 117 10.66 -10.35 2.29
CA PHE A 117 11.61 -9.25 2.48
C PHE A 117 10.91 -7.89 2.50
N LEU A 118 9.90 -7.71 1.64
CA LEU A 118 9.07 -6.50 1.61
C LEU A 118 8.29 -6.34 2.94
N LEU A 119 7.73 -7.43 3.47
CA LEU A 119 7.12 -7.44 4.80
C LEU A 119 8.13 -7.09 5.89
N LYS A 120 9.34 -7.69 5.85
CA LYS A 120 10.43 -7.34 6.80
C LYS A 120 10.76 -5.84 6.73
N ALA A 121 10.88 -5.28 5.53
CA ALA A 121 11.20 -3.86 5.35
C ALA A 121 10.06 -2.95 5.85
N LEU A 122 8.80 -3.28 5.57
CA LEU A 122 7.64 -2.54 6.08
C LEU A 122 7.60 -2.52 7.61
N LEU A 123 7.88 -3.65 8.24
CA LEU A 123 7.77 -3.78 9.70
C LEU A 123 8.98 -3.22 10.45
N ASN A 124 10.19 -3.27 9.88
CA ASN A 124 11.42 -3.04 10.63
C ASN A 124 12.31 -1.91 10.12
N ASP A 125 12.13 -1.40 8.88
CA ASP A 125 12.96 -0.29 8.41
C ASP A 125 12.62 1.00 9.14
N ALA A 126 13.64 1.75 9.57
CA ALA A 126 13.45 3.02 10.25
C ALA A 126 12.99 4.15 9.30
N ASP A 127 13.16 3.96 7.99
CA ASP A 127 12.84 5.00 6.99
C ASP A 127 11.44 4.83 6.41
N PRO A 128 10.56 5.82 6.57
CA PRO A 128 9.17 5.71 6.11
C PRO A 128 9.05 5.62 4.58
N VAL A 129 10.06 6.07 3.82
CA VAL A 129 10.05 5.96 2.35
C VAL A 129 10.38 4.54 1.93
N VAL A 130 11.23 3.82 2.67
CA VAL A 130 11.47 2.39 2.45
C VAL A 130 10.21 1.61 2.75
N GLN A 131 9.56 1.85 3.91
CA GLN A 131 8.30 1.20 4.28
C GLN A 131 7.22 1.40 3.21
N GLY A 132 6.98 2.63 2.78
CA GLY A 132 6.00 2.94 1.73
C GLY A 132 6.34 2.34 0.37
N SER A 133 7.64 2.31 0.00
CA SER A 133 8.08 1.69 -1.25
C SER A 133 7.94 0.16 -1.22
N ALA A 134 8.15 -0.46 -0.06
CA ALA A 134 7.92 -1.90 0.14
C ALA A 134 6.44 -2.25 -0.08
N VAL A 135 5.52 -1.46 0.49
CA VAL A 135 4.08 -1.63 0.24
C VAL A 135 3.72 -1.41 -1.22
N GLY A 136 4.32 -0.40 -1.88
CA GLY A 136 4.13 -0.20 -3.31
C GLY A 136 4.56 -1.41 -4.15
N ALA A 137 5.67 -2.06 -3.79
CA ALA A 137 6.12 -3.30 -4.43
C ALA A 137 5.18 -4.49 -4.13
N MET A 138 4.70 -4.62 -2.89
CA MET A 138 3.68 -5.61 -2.53
C MET A 138 2.40 -5.42 -3.35
N ALA A 139 1.93 -4.18 -3.47
CA ALA A 139 0.77 -3.85 -4.28
C ALA A 139 0.98 -4.16 -5.77
N ALA A 140 2.18 -3.95 -6.31
CA ALA A 140 2.52 -4.31 -7.68
C ALA A 140 2.54 -5.84 -7.91
N ILE A 141 2.95 -6.62 -6.92
CA ILE A 141 2.86 -8.10 -6.94
C ILE A 141 1.39 -8.55 -7.00
N GLY A 142 0.48 -7.84 -6.33
CA GLY A 142 -0.95 -8.07 -6.43
C GLY A 142 -1.49 -9.10 -5.44
N PRO A 143 -2.34 -10.07 -5.88
CA PRO A 143 -3.12 -10.94 -4.99
C PRO A 143 -2.30 -11.68 -3.93
N ALA A 144 -1.07 -12.08 -4.26
CA ALA A 144 -0.20 -12.82 -3.33
C ALA A 144 0.24 -11.98 -2.11
N ALA A 145 0.11 -10.64 -2.17
CA ALA A 145 0.45 -9.76 -1.06
C ALA A 145 -0.72 -9.53 -0.07
N VAL A 146 -1.95 -9.90 -0.44
CA VAL A 146 -3.16 -9.54 0.32
C VAL A 146 -3.12 -10.08 1.75
N ASP A 147 -2.85 -11.37 1.93
CA ASP A 147 -2.84 -11.98 3.27
C ASP A 147 -1.83 -11.28 4.19
N GLY A 148 -0.61 -11.02 3.71
CA GLY A 148 0.41 -10.33 4.50
C GLY A 148 0.03 -8.88 4.86
N LEU A 149 -0.68 -8.17 3.97
CA LEU A 149 -1.20 -6.83 4.27
C LEU A 149 -2.35 -6.87 5.29
N LEU A 150 -3.24 -7.88 5.20
CA LEU A 150 -4.33 -8.07 6.14
C LEU A 150 -3.82 -8.42 7.55
N ASP A 151 -2.78 -9.24 7.67
CA ASP A 151 -2.18 -9.61 8.94
C ASP A 151 -1.66 -8.37 9.71
N ILE A 152 -1.09 -7.38 8.99
CA ILE A 152 -0.61 -6.13 9.59
C ILE A 152 -1.76 -5.32 10.22
N LEU A 153 -2.96 -5.37 9.66
CA LEU A 153 -4.11 -4.61 10.16
C LEU A 153 -4.59 -5.09 11.54
N VAL A 154 -4.37 -6.35 11.86
CA VAL A 154 -4.83 -6.97 13.11
C VAL A 154 -3.70 -7.30 14.08
N ASP A 155 -2.45 -7.10 13.68
CA ASP A 155 -1.30 -7.30 14.57
C ASP A 155 -1.23 -6.18 15.61
N PRO A 156 -1.36 -6.48 16.92
CA PRO A 156 -1.26 -5.48 17.98
C PRO A 156 0.10 -4.76 18.04
N GLY A 157 1.14 -5.35 17.44
CA GLY A 157 2.48 -4.75 17.33
C GLY A 157 2.60 -3.72 16.20
N SER A 158 1.64 -3.65 15.29
CA SER A 158 1.68 -2.71 14.16
C SER A 158 1.44 -1.27 14.60
N THR A 159 2.25 -0.36 14.07
CA THR A 159 2.08 1.08 14.29
C THR A 159 0.95 1.65 13.41
N PRO A 160 0.36 2.81 13.77
CA PRO A 160 -0.63 3.49 12.91
C PRO A 160 -0.14 3.78 11.49
N MET A 161 1.17 4.01 11.31
CA MET A 161 1.75 4.18 9.98
C MET A 161 1.72 2.88 9.18
N GLN A 162 2.10 1.76 9.81
CA GLN A 162 2.12 0.45 9.14
C GLN A 162 0.71 -0.01 8.75
N THR A 163 -0.27 0.16 9.63
CA THR A 163 -1.67 -0.14 9.32
C THR A 163 -2.23 0.75 8.22
N GLY A 164 -1.89 2.06 8.23
CA GLY A 164 -2.25 2.98 7.16
C GLY A 164 -1.64 2.60 5.80
N LEU A 165 -0.35 2.22 5.79
CA LEU A 165 0.34 1.75 4.58
C LEU A 165 -0.26 0.42 4.08
N ALA A 166 -0.58 -0.51 4.97
CA ALA A 166 -1.22 -1.78 4.60
C ALA A 166 -2.60 -1.55 3.96
N SER A 167 -3.42 -0.69 4.54
CA SER A 167 -4.73 -0.30 3.97
C SER A 167 -4.57 0.35 2.59
N TRP A 168 -3.58 1.25 2.43
CA TRP A 168 -3.26 1.85 1.15
C TRP A 168 -2.81 0.81 0.11
N GLY A 169 -1.96 -0.14 0.51
CA GLY A 169 -1.53 -1.25 -0.36
C GLY A 169 -2.70 -2.12 -0.83
N LEU A 170 -3.64 -2.44 0.05
CA LEU A 170 -4.85 -3.20 -0.28
C LEU A 170 -5.73 -2.44 -1.28
N ALA A 171 -5.89 -1.12 -1.13
CA ALA A 171 -6.61 -0.30 -2.08
C ALA A 171 -5.97 -0.34 -3.48
N PHE A 172 -4.63 -0.36 -3.58
CA PHE A 172 -3.92 -0.48 -4.86
C PHE A 172 -3.98 -1.88 -5.48
N VAL A 173 -4.13 -2.92 -4.67
CA VAL A 173 -4.38 -4.27 -5.20
C VAL A 173 -5.76 -4.31 -5.88
N GLY A 174 -6.77 -3.66 -5.30
CA GLY A 174 -8.07 -3.34 -5.88
C GLY A 174 -8.65 -4.44 -6.78
N ALA A 175 -8.95 -4.08 -8.02
CA ALA A 175 -9.56 -4.96 -9.02
C ALA A 175 -8.76 -6.23 -9.35
N ARG A 176 -7.48 -6.32 -8.97
CA ARG A 176 -6.63 -7.50 -9.27
C ARG A 176 -6.84 -8.67 -8.31
N ALA A 177 -7.49 -8.45 -7.15
CA ALA A 177 -7.72 -9.48 -6.13
C ALA A 177 -9.18 -9.53 -5.65
N PRO A 178 -10.18 -9.62 -6.55
CA PRO A 178 -11.59 -9.49 -6.17
C PRO A 178 -12.01 -10.54 -5.13
N ASP A 179 -11.63 -11.80 -5.31
CA ASP A 179 -12.02 -12.87 -4.38
C ASP A 179 -11.41 -12.70 -2.98
N ALA A 180 -10.15 -12.28 -2.91
CA ALA A 180 -9.49 -12.04 -1.64
C ALA A 180 -10.13 -10.87 -0.87
N LEU A 181 -10.47 -9.78 -1.57
CA LEU A 181 -11.14 -8.62 -0.97
C LEU A 181 -12.59 -8.94 -0.58
N ARG A 182 -13.33 -9.71 -1.38
CA ARG A 182 -14.67 -10.20 -1.01
C ARG A 182 -14.64 -11.03 0.28
N LYS A 183 -13.65 -11.91 0.41
CA LYS A 183 -13.44 -12.68 1.65
C LYS A 183 -13.07 -11.77 2.83
N ALA A 184 -12.18 -10.79 2.61
CA ALA A 184 -11.75 -9.84 3.64
C ALA A 184 -12.92 -8.96 4.12
N ALA A 185 -13.84 -8.55 3.24
CA ALA A 185 -15.04 -7.79 3.59
C ALA A 185 -16.02 -8.55 4.52
N GLN A 186 -15.84 -9.87 4.66
CA GLN A 186 -16.62 -10.72 5.56
C GLN A 186 -15.83 -11.17 6.80
N SER A 187 -14.67 -10.57 7.06
CA SER A 187 -13.80 -10.89 8.20
C SER A 187 -14.50 -10.62 9.53
N PRO A 188 -14.24 -11.41 10.60
CA PRO A 188 -14.67 -11.07 11.94
C PRO A 188 -14.04 -9.79 12.49
N HIS A 189 -12.88 -9.36 11.95
CA HIS A 189 -12.16 -8.17 12.37
C HIS A 189 -12.64 -6.92 11.62
N ALA A 190 -13.12 -5.91 12.33
CA ALA A 190 -13.62 -4.67 11.73
C ALA A 190 -12.55 -3.96 10.90
N GLN A 191 -11.30 -3.91 11.38
CA GLN A 191 -10.18 -3.30 10.65
C GLN A 191 -9.97 -3.91 9.26
N ILE A 192 -10.09 -5.23 9.16
CA ILE A 192 -9.99 -5.94 7.87
C ILE A 192 -11.18 -5.58 6.98
N ARG A 193 -12.42 -5.58 7.53
CA ARG A 193 -13.60 -5.20 6.75
C ARG A 193 -13.51 -3.76 6.24
N THR A 194 -13.09 -2.81 7.10
CA THR A 194 -12.91 -1.40 6.71
C THR A 194 -11.94 -1.27 5.54
N ALA A 195 -10.77 -1.91 5.62
CA ALA A 195 -9.77 -1.85 4.56
C ALA A 195 -10.25 -2.54 3.27
N ALA A 196 -10.97 -3.65 3.39
CA ALA A 196 -11.54 -4.34 2.24
C ALA A 196 -12.61 -3.49 1.54
N ILE A 197 -13.50 -2.84 2.29
CA ILE A 197 -14.52 -1.92 1.75
C ILE A 197 -13.84 -0.75 1.03
N ALA A 198 -12.82 -0.12 1.63
CA ALA A 198 -12.07 0.96 0.99
C ALA A 198 -11.47 0.54 -0.37
N ALA A 199 -11.12 -0.73 -0.54
CA ALA A 199 -10.51 -1.28 -1.74
C ALA A 199 -11.52 -1.71 -2.84
N LEU A 200 -12.84 -1.66 -2.60
CA LEU A 200 -13.85 -2.09 -3.59
C LEU A 200 -14.06 -1.08 -4.72
N GLY A 201 -13.60 0.15 -4.58
CA GLY A 201 -13.88 1.22 -5.54
C GLY A 201 -13.59 0.85 -6.99
N ASP A 202 -12.39 0.35 -7.27
CA ASP A 202 -11.97 -0.06 -8.61
C ASP A 202 -12.79 -1.22 -9.17
N GLN A 203 -13.21 -2.17 -8.32
CA GLN A 203 -14.06 -3.28 -8.75
C GLN A 203 -15.43 -2.80 -9.20
N ILE A 204 -15.99 -1.84 -8.47
CA ILE A 204 -17.30 -1.26 -8.79
C ILE A 204 -17.20 -0.40 -10.04
N GLN A 205 -16.28 0.55 -10.12
CA GLN A 205 -16.19 1.53 -11.20
C GLN A 205 -15.64 0.95 -12.51
N ASN A 206 -14.60 0.12 -12.43
CA ASN A 206 -13.89 -0.33 -13.62
C ASN A 206 -14.34 -1.71 -14.10
N LEU A 207 -14.82 -2.57 -13.19
CA LEU A 207 -15.27 -3.92 -13.54
C LEU A 207 -16.79 -4.07 -13.55
N GLY A 208 -17.53 -3.12 -12.97
CA GLY A 208 -18.99 -3.23 -12.82
C GLY A 208 -19.40 -4.44 -11.96
N ASP A 209 -18.59 -4.76 -10.91
CA ASP A 209 -18.79 -5.93 -10.07
C ASP A 209 -20.00 -5.75 -9.13
N GLU A 210 -21.09 -6.44 -9.43
CA GLU A 210 -22.33 -6.39 -8.65
C GLU A 210 -22.18 -6.99 -7.24
N ASP A 211 -21.30 -7.98 -7.06
CA ASP A 211 -21.02 -8.52 -5.74
C ASP A 211 -20.31 -7.47 -4.87
N ALA A 212 -19.38 -6.71 -5.45
CA ALA A 212 -18.73 -5.60 -4.76
C ALA A 212 -19.72 -4.48 -4.41
N ARG A 213 -20.67 -4.16 -5.30
CA ARG A 213 -21.77 -3.22 -5.02
C ARG A 213 -22.63 -3.69 -3.84
N GLN A 214 -22.99 -4.97 -3.81
CA GLN A 214 -23.77 -5.54 -2.73
C GLN A 214 -23.01 -5.53 -1.41
N LEU A 215 -21.71 -5.84 -1.40
CA LEU A 215 -20.87 -5.76 -0.22
C LEU A 215 -20.80 -4.32 0.32
N LEU A 216 -20.61 -3.32 -0.54
CA LEU A 216 -20.61 -1.91 -0.14
C LEU A 216 -21.97 -1.49 0.44
N THR A 217 -23.07 -1.91 -0.19
CA THR A 217 -24.43 -1.62 0.32
C THR A 217 -24.65 -2.22 1.70
N ASN A 218 -24.24 -3.49 1.90
CA ASN A 218 -24.35 -4.15 3.20
C ASN A 218 -23.49 -3.49 4.28
N ALA A 219 -22.30 -3.00 3.91
CA ALA A 219 -21.37 -2.35 4.83
C ALA A 219 -21.88 -1.01 5.38
N LEU A 220 -22.84 -0.35 4.74
CA LEU A 220 -23.52 0.83 5.27
C LEU A 220 -24.31 0.53 6.56
N GLN A 221 -24.56 -0.74 6.85
CA GLN A 221 -25.30 -1.23 8.04
C GLN A 221 -24.43 -2.18 8.88
N ASP A 222 -23.10 -2.15 8.72
CA ASP A 222 -22.20 -2.98 9.53
C ASP A 222 -22.36 -2.65 11.03
N GLN A 223 -22.12 -3.64 11.88
CA GLN A 223 -22.17 -3.47 13.34
C GLN A 223 -21.10 -2.48 13.85
N ASP A 224 -19.99 -2.34 13.13
CA ASP A 224 -18.88 -1.45 13.47
C ASP A 224 -19.01 -0.10 12.78
N GLN A 225 -18.87 0.98 13.54
CA GLN A 225 -19.04 2.35 13.04
C GLN A 225 -17.98 2.74 12.01
N ASP A 226 -16.74 2.23 12.09
CA ASP A 226 -15.66 2.60 11.18
C ASP A 226 -15.89 1.95 9.81
N VAL A 227 -16.45 0.74 9.78
CA VAL A 227 -16.88 0.07 8.54
C VAL A 227 -18.02 0.85 7.88
N ARG A 228 -19.05 1.27 8.67
CA ARG A 228 -20.16 2.09 8.14
C ARG A 228 -19.66 3.43 7.62
N ALA A 229 -18.74 4.09 8.34
CA ALA A 229 -18.17 5.37 7.94
C ALA A 229 -17.35 5.26 6.64
N GLU A 230 -16.56 4.20 6.48
CA GLU A 230 -15.81 3.97 5.24
C GLU A 230 -16.73 3.66 4.07
N ALA A 231 -17.73 2.80 4.27
CA ALA A 231 -18.73 2.49 3.26
C ALA A 231 -19.48 3.75 2.79
N THR A 232 -19.89 4.60 3.75
CA THR A 232 -20.52 5.89 3.48
C THR A 232 -19.60 6.80 2.64
N THR A 233 -18.33 6.85 2.99
CA THR A 233 -17.32 7.64 2.24
C THR A 233 -17.09 7.12 0.83
N LEU A 234 -16.95 5.81 0.67
CA LEU A 234 -16.75 5.20 -0.65
C LEU A 234 -17.97 5.42 -1.54
N MET A 235 -19.18 5.25 -1.01
CA MET A 235 -20.43 5.48 -1.74
C MET A 235 -20.49 6.88 -2.39
N GLY A 236 -20.09 7.92 -1.63
CA GLY A 236 -20.00 9.29 -2.16
C GLY A 236 -18.87 9.51 -3.16
N LYS A 237 -17.80 8.68 -3.15
CA LYS A 237 -16.69 8.77 -4.10
C LYS A 237 -17.03 8.19 -5.48
N LEU A 238 -17.95 7.24 -5.54
CA LEU A 238 -18.33 6.56 -6.78
C LEU A 238 -19.13 7.44 -7.74
N ASN A 239 -19.68 8.55 -7.25
CA ASN A 239 -20.39 9.57 -8.02
C ASN A 239 -21.58 9.02 -8.82
N GLU A 240 -22.31 8.05 -8.26
CA GLU A 240 -23.51 7.44 -8.84
C GLU A 240 -24.74 7.87 -8.02
N SER A 241 -25.23 9.11 -8.24
CA SER A 241 -26.25 9.75 -7.41
C SER A 241 -27.55 8.93 -7.29
N GLU A 242 -28.05 8.37 -8.40
CA GLU A 242 -29.29 7.57 -8.40
C GLU A 242 -29.20 6.34 -7.48
N TRP A 243 -28.04 5.70 -7.40
CA TRP A 243 -27.82 4.57 -6.55
C TRP A 243 -27.46 4.98 -5.12
N ALA A 244 -26.60 5.99 -4.96
CA ALA A 244 -25.99 6.34 -3.68
C ALA A 244 -26.96 7.11 -2.75
N ILE A 245 -27.73 8.07 -3.27
CA ILE A 245 -28.56 8.95 -2.45
C ILE A 245 -29.57 8.17 -1.57
N PRO A 246 -30.38 7.24 -2.11
CA PRO A 246 -31.34 6.50 -1.29
C PRO A 246 -30.67 5.69 -0.17
N LEU A 247 -29.43 5.24 -0.38
CA LEU A 247 -28.66 4.43 0.56
C LEU A 247 -27.94 5.30 1.62
N LEU A 248 -27.56 6.53 1.29
CA LEU A 248 -26.86 7.46 2.17
C LEU A 248 -27.80 8.23 3.11
N LEU A 249 -29.02 8.52 2.68
CA LEU A 249 -29.98 9.30 3.47
C LEU A 249 -30.23 8.70 4.88
N PRO A 250 -30.41 7.39 5.05
CA PRO A 250 -30.55 6.79 6.38
C PRO A 250 -29.34 7.04 7.29
N ASN A 251 -28.12 7.09 6.73
CA ASN A 251 -26.89 7.30 7.48
C ASN A 251 -26.75 8.73 8.07
N LEU A 252 -27.57 9.69 7.64
CA LEU A 252 -27.70 10.99 8.31
C LEU A 252 -28.28 10.88 9.73
N GLN A 253 -28.90 9.76 10.09
CA GLN A 253 -29.47 9.47 11.40
C GLN A 253 -28.69 8.38 12.15
N ASP A 254 -27.48 8.00 11.69
CA ASP A 254 -26.66 6.99 12.36
C ASP A 254 -26.34 7.40 13.81
N GLU A 255 -26.22 6.42 14.70
CA GLU A 255 -25.82 6.65 16.09
C GLU A 255 -24.44 7.30 16.22
N ALA A 256 -23.50 6.94 15.32
CA ALA A 256 -22.14 7.46 15.30
C ALA A 256 -22.05 8.81 14.55
N ALA A 257 -21.57 9.85 15.23
CA ALA A 257 -21.37 11.17 14.63
C ALA A 257 -20.47 11.15 13.38
N LEU A 258 -19.46 10.24 13.36
CA LEU A 258 -18.57 10.07 12.21
C LEU A 258 -19.34 9.63 10.96
N VAL A 259 -20.27 8.69 11.10
CA VAL A 259 -21.09 8.19 9.98
C VAL A 259 -22.02 9.29 9.47
N ARG A 260 -22.70 10.00 10.38
CA ARG A 260 -23.57 11.13 10.01
C ARG A 260 -22.81 12.23 9.26
N LYS A 261 -21.59 12.56 9.75
CA LYS A 261 -20.70 13.53 9.11
C LYS A 261 -20.31 13.09 7.70
N ASN A 262 -19.89 11.83 7.54
CA ASN A 262 -19.49 11.29 6.25
C ASN A 262 -20.68 11.19 5.29
N ALA A 263 -21.89 10.90 5.77
CA ALA A 263 -23.11 10.92 4.97
C ALA A 263 -23.39 12.32 4.41
N ALA A 264 -23.31 13.36 5.24
CA ALA A 264 -23.49 14.74 4.79
C ALA A 264 -22.43 15.16 3.76
N LEU A 265 -21.14 14.79 3.97
CA LEU A 265 -20.07 15.07 3.02
C LEU A 265 -20.26 14.32 1.68
N SER A 266 -20.69 13.07 1.75
CA SER A 266 -20.93 12.25 0.56
C SER A 266 -22.12 12.75 -0.26
N LEU A 267 -23.23 13.12 0.39
CA LEU A 267 -24.39 13.74 -0.26
C LEU A 267 -24.03 15.09 -0.88
N MET A 268 -23.24 15.91 -0.18
CA MET A 268 -22.74 17.18 -0.73
C MET A 268 -21.92 16.97 -2.01
N LYS A 269 -21.07 15.93 -2.01
CA LYS A 269 -20.19 15.61 -3.16
C LYS A 269 -20.94 15.07 -4.38
N LEU A 270 -22.13 14.48 -4.17
CA LEU A 270 -22.98 14.01 -5.27
C LEU A 270 -23.71 15.15 -6.01
N GLU A 271 -23.62 16.38 -5.51
CA GLU A 271 -24.10 17.62 -6.16
C GLU A 271 -25.58 17.57 -6.58
N ASP A 272 -26.44 16.85 -5.83
CA ASP A 272 -27.86 16.72 -6.13
C ASP A 272 -28.69 17.60 -5.16
N PRO A 273 -29.34 18.69 -5.65
CA PRO A 273 -30.12 19.57 -4.78
C PRO A 273 -31.35 18.91 -4.13
N SER A 274 -31.80 17.77 -4.62
CA SER A 274 -32.98 17.06 -4.09
C SER A 274 -32.85 16.67 -2.61
N VAL A 275 -31.58 16.57 -2.09
CA VAL A 275 -31.30 16.19 -0.72
C VAL A 275 -31.32 17.37 0.27
N ILE A 276 -31.44 18.63 -0.20
CA ILE A 276 -31.37 19.83 0.65
C ILE A 276 -32.40 19.79 1.78
N GLY A 277 -33.62 19.37 1.50
CA GLY A 277 -34.69 19.29 2.50
C GLY A 277 -34.37 18.35 3.66
N GLN A 278 -33.79 17.19 3.36
CA GLN A 278 -33.36 16.21 4.36
C GLN A 278 -32.17 16.71 5.17
N LEU A 279 -31.18 17.35 4.53
CA LEU A 279 -30.05 17.96 5.22
C LEU A 279 -30.49 19.06 6.18
N GLN A 280 -31.45 19.94 5.78
CA GLN A 280 -32.02 21.00 6.62
C GLN A 280 -32.75 20.41 7.85
N GLN A 281 -33.55 19.38 7.67
CA GLN A 281 -34.21 18.68 8.76
C GLN A 281 -33.21 18.10 9.77
N CYS A 282 -32.08 17.54 9.29
CA CYS A 282 -31.04 17.03 10.18
C CYS A 282 -30.34 18.11 10.99
N ILE A 283 -30.18 19.33 10.45
CA ILE A 283 -29.60 20.48 11.18
C ILE A 283 -30.39 20.81 12.44
N GLU A 284 -31.73 20.68 12.40
CA GLU A 284 -32.60 21.02 13.52
C GLU A 284 -32.45 20.11 14.74
N THR A 285 -32.02 18.84 14.49
CA THR A 285 -31.93 17.80 15.53
C THR A 285 -30.49 17.38 15.86
N GLU A 286 -29.50 17.85 15.09
CA GLU A 286 -28.10 17.45 15.27
C GLU A 286 -27.50 18.07 16.53
N SER A 287 -26.98 17.20 17.40
CA SER A 287 -26.33 17.59 18.66
C SER A 287 -24.82 17.73 18.59
N ASP A 288 -24.16 17.04 17.60
CA ASP A 288 -22.72 17.12 17.42
C ASP A 288 -22.32 18.37 16.62
N PRO A 289 -21.52 19.30 17.22
CA PRO A 289 -21.17 20.55 16.56
C PRO A 289 -20.39 20.33 15.22
N SER A 290 -19.59 19.28 15.12
CA SER A 290 -18.80 19.00 13.91
C SER A 290 -19.68 18.53 12.77
N VAL A 291 -20.70 17.72 13.05
CA VAL A 291 -21.70 17.29 12.08
C VAL A 291 -22.58 18.46 11.66
N ALA A 292 -23.05 19.27 12.62
CA ALA A 292 -23.88 20.44 12.32
C ALA A 292 -23.20 21.46 11.39
N VAL A 293 -21.89 21.65 11.54
CA VAL A 293 -21.09 22.50 10.61
C VAL A 293 -21.09 21.93 9.20
N VAL A 294 -20.90 20.62 9.07
CA VAL A 294 -20.85 19.95 7.75
C VAL A 294 -22.23 19.97 7.08
N LEU A 295 -23.29 19.70 7.81
CA LEU A 295 -24.67 19.79 7.28
C LEU A 295 -24.99 21.19 6.73
N LYS A 296 -24.65 22.25 7.48
CA LYS A 296 -24.80 23.63 7.00
C LYS A 296 -23.96 23.94 5.77
N LEU A 297 -22.73 23.43 5.72
CA LEU A 297 -21.85 23.57 4.56
C LEU A 297 -22.47 22.89 3.34
N ALA A 298 -22.97 21.66 3.49
CA ALA A 298 -23.60 20.90 2.42
C ALA A 298 -24.83 21.62 1.85
N VAL A 299 -25.74 22.12 2.72
CA VAL A 299 -26.90 22.91 2.29
C VAL A 299 -26.46 24.16 1.55
N ASN A 300 -25.46 24.90 2.07
CA ASN A 300 -24.99 26.13 1.43
C ASN A 300 -24.35 25.88 0.06
N GLN A 301 -23.63 24.78 -0.10
CA GLN A 301 -23.00 24.44 -1.37
C GLN A 301 -24.05 24.04 -2.42
N LEU A 302 -24.95 23.12 -2.07
CA LEU A 302 -25.98 22.63 -2.97
C LEU A 302 -27.03 23.71 -3.36
N SER A 303 -27.19 24.75 -2.53
CA SER A 303 -28.10 25.86 -2.83
C SER A 303 -27.48 26.95 -3.73
N ARG A 304 -26.19 26.90 -4.05
CA ARG A 304 -25.53 27.92 -4.89
C ARG A 304 -25.52 27.57 -6.37
N ASP A 305 -25.81 26.32 -6.69
CA ASP A 305 -25.78 25.80 -8.05
C ASP A 305 -27.19 25.87 -8.72
N ASP A 306 -28.19 26.48 -8.04
CA ASP A 306 -29.49 26.89 -8.54
C ASP A 306 -29.47 28.42 -8.91
#